data_3194f8280b814dcfc55667be9a55451f
#
_entry.id   3194f8280b814dcfc55667be9a55451f
#
_cell.length_a   1.000
_cell.length_b   1.000
_cell.length_c   1.000
_cell.angle_alpha   90.00
_cell.angle_beta   90.00
_cell.angle_gamma   90.00
#
_symmetry.space_group_name_H-M   'P 1'
#
loop_
_entity.id
_entity.type
_entity.pdbx_description
1 polymer ?
#
loop_
_entity_poly.entity_id
_entity_poly.type
_entity_poly.pdbx_seq_one_letter_code
_entity_poly.pdbx_strand_id
1 'polypeptide(L)'
;MMMRRVLLVGLLLLTLLAHAQEEGKAGFTPLFNPVLKSELPEEVRETSGLFFHNGRLWTHNDSGGKPILFALDTTSFEVVQRITLSHAKNKDWEDVCTDGENVYVGDFGNNKGKRKNLRIYTFPLSALPTEGDATVDVDSITFCFGDQTNFVHKKQEHDYDCETMFATEDCIYLFSKGWATGTTRMYRLPKTPGDYVAEVVNGFDSQGLLTGADYDRENHILVLVGYVKDVWKPFMYLIFDFDENGVKLDNRRFEMPQLTGAQTEGVCFFDDGRCFVSAETSPTMTSRVFVADFRKWIEKELKNKKQ
;
A
#
# COMPACT_ATOMS: atom_id res chain seq x y z
N MET A 1 -14.51 -50.26 -42.61
CA MET A 1 -15.35 -49.32 -41.79
C MET A 1 -14.77 -49.01 -40.42
N MET A 2 -13.92 -49.85 -39.82
CA MET A 2 -13.29 -49.65 -38.51
C MET A 2 -12.15 -48.61 -38.49
N MET A 3 -11.33 -48.47 -39.50
CA MET A 3 -10.19 -47.53 -39.54
C MET A 3 -10.60 -46.05 -39.61
N ARG A 4 -11.76 -45.71 -40.23
CA ARG A 4 -12.24 -44.31 -40.27
C ARG A 4 -12.76 -43.79 -38.92
N ARG A 5 -13.26 -44.66 -38.05
CA ARG A 5 -13.74 -44.26 -36.71
C ARG A 5 -12.62 -43.96 -35.72
N VAL A 6 -11.47 -44.65 -35.84
CA VAL A 6 -10.31 -44.42 -34.97
C VAL A 6 -9.63 -43.09 -35.27
N LEU A 7 -9.59 -42.67 -36.57
CA LEU A 7 -9.03 -41.38 -36.95
C LEU A 7 -9.89 -40.18 -36.46
N LEU A 8 -11.22 -40.31 -36.47
CA LEU A 8 -12.13 -39.25 -36.01
C LEU A 8 -12.05 -39.07 -34.49
N VAL A 9 -11.92 -40.14 -33.73
CA VAL A 9 -11.80 -40.05 -32.25
C VAL A 9 -10.44 -39.47 -31.86
N GLY A 10 -9.37 -39.80 -32.58
CA GLY A 10 -8.05 -39.22 -32.38
C GLY A 10 -7.98 -37.72 -32.67
N LEU A 11 -8.67 -37.27 -33.71
CA LEU A 11 -8.75 -35.84 -34.05
C LEU A 11 -9.60 -35.06 -33.06
N LEU A 12 -10.70 -35.65 -32.55
CA LEU A 12 -11.54 -35.02 -31.52
C LEU A 12 -10.81 -34.90 -30.16
N LEU A 13 -9.99 -35.91 -29.78
CA LEU A 13 -9.18 -35.84 -28.58
C LEU A 13 -8.04 -34.81 -28.70
N LEU A 14 -7.42 -34.66 -29.86
CA LEU A 14 -6.41 -33.62 -30.09
C LEU A 14 -7.00 -32.21 -30.09
N THR A 15 -8.20 -32.01 -30.62
CA THR A 15 -8.89 -30.71 -30.54
C THR A 15 -9.37 -30.40 -29.12
N LEU A 16 -9.81 -31.38 -28.33
CA LEU A 16 -10.16 -31.21 -26.93
C LEU A 16 -8.93 -30.90 -26.05
N LEU A 17 -7.79 -31.52 -26.33
CA LEU A 17 -6.52 -31.20 -25.68
C LEU A 17 -5.99 -29.82 -26.06
N ALA A 18 -6.16 -29.40 -27.31
CA ALA A 18 -5.80 -28.05 -27.76
C ALA A 18 -6.71 -26.97 -27.14
N HIS A 19 -8.03 -27.21 -27.02
CA HIS A 19 -8.94 -26.30 -26.31
C HIS A 19 -8.72 -26.30 -24.79
N ALA A 20 -8.33 -27.41 -24.18
CA ALA A 20 -7.97 -27.45 -22.76
C ALA A 20 -6.65 -26.74 -22.44
N GLN A 21 -5.83 -26.45 -23.47
CA GLN A 21 -4.62 -25.65 -23.29
C GLN A 21 -4.86 -24.13 -23.46
N GLU A 22 -5.98 -23.70 -24.00
CA GLU A 22 -6.37 -22.27 -24.09
C GLU A 22 -7.30 -21.81 -22.95
N GLU A 23 -8.02 -22.73 -22.30
CA GLU A 23 -8.82 -22.46 -21.12
C GLU A 23 -8.04 -22.85 -19.86
N GLY A 24 -7.16 -21.96 -19.38
CA GLY A 24 -6.56 -22.18 -18.07
C GLY A 24 -5.13 -21.72 -17.89
N LYS A 25 -4.77 -20.57 -18.38
CA LYS A 25 -3.78 -19.79 -17.66
C LYS A 25 -4.48 -19.20 -16.43
N ALA A 26 -4.76 -20.05 -15.45
CA ALA A 26 -4.85 -19.58 -14.06
C ALA A 26 -3.58 -18.77 -13.84
N GLY A 27 -3.70 -17.46 -13.73
CA GLY A 27 -2.57 -16.57 -13.65
C GLY A 27 -1.68 -17.04 -12.50
N PHE A 28 -0.49 -17.52 -12.81
CA PHE A 28 0.48 -17.93 -11.80
C PHE A 28 0.83 -16.69 -11.00
N THR A 29 0.35 -16.62 -9.77
CA THR A 29 0.75 -15.56 -8.84
C THR A 29 2.19 -15.83 -8.42
N PRO A 30 3.16 -14.99 -8.83
CA PRO A 30 4.55 -15.26 -8.52
C PRO A 30 4.78 -15.18 -7.01
N LEU A 31 5.54 -16.14 -6.49
CA LEU A 31 6.06 -16.08 -5.14
C LEU A 31 7.19 -15.06 -5.10
N PHE A 32 7.15 -14.21 -4.10
CA PHE A 32 8.11 -13.14 -3.92
C PHE A 32 8.64 -13.12 -2.49
N ASN A 33 9.94 -12.98 -2.32
CA ASN A 33 10.57 -13.07 -1.01
C ASN A 33 11.40 -11.81 -0.75
N PRO A 34 10.83 -10.80 -0.09
CA PRO A 34 11.58 -9.66 0.37
C PRO A 34 12.71 -10.07 1.32
N VAL A 35 13.83 -9.39 1.23
CA VAL A 35 15.02 -9.67 2.04
C VAL A 35 14.94 -8.89 3.35
N LEU A 36 14.97 -9.59 4.49
CA LEU A 36 15.07 -8.97 5.80
C LEU A 36 16.31 -8.08 5.89
N LYS A 37 16.14 -6.85 6.35
CA LYS A 37 17.24 -5.91 6.60
C LYS A 37 17.56 -5.78 8.07
N SER A 38 16.53 -5.51 8.90
CA SER A 38 16.71 -5.36 10.35
C SER A 38 15.40 -5.60 11.09
N GLU A 39 15.51 -5.93 12.36
CA GLU A 39 14.48 -5.60 13.33
C GLU A 39 14.51 -4.09 13.58
N LEU A 40 13.38 -3.49 13.88
CA LEU A 40 13.27 -2.07 14.15
C LEU A 40 13.33 -1.78 15.66
N PRO A 41 13.81 -0.58 16.06
CA PRO A 41 13.81 -0.18 17.47
C PRO A 41 12.41 -0.20 18.08
N GLU A 42 12.33 -0.49 19.38
CA GLU A 42 11.08 -0.51 20.15
C GLU A 42 10.28 0.80 20.04
N GLU A 43 10.96 1.91 19.80
CA GLU A 43 10.35 3.23 19.61
C GLU A 43 9.43 3.30 18.37
N VAL A 44 9.66 2.45 17.39
CA VAL A 44 8.86 2.33 16.14
C VAL A 44 8.24 0.94 15.99
N ARG A 45 7.87 0.32 17.10
CA ARG A 45 7.30 -1.03 17.13
C ARG A 45 5.96 -1.17 16.41
N GLU A 46 5.21 -0.07 16.30
CA GLU A 46 3.94 0.02 15.58
C GLU A 46 4.13 0.77 14.25
N THR A 47 5.30 0.54 13.59
CA THR A 47 5.62 1.15 12.29
C THR A 47 4.49 0.91 11.30
N SER A 48 3.95 1.99 10.74
CA SER A 48 2.90 1.97 9.73
C SER A 48 3.43 2.55 8.41
N GLY A 49 2.85 3.59 7.84
CA GLY A 49 3.29 4.15 6.57
C GLY A 49 4.78 4.46 6.45
N LEU A 50 5.28 4.46 5.22
CA LEU A 50 6.69 4.72 4.89
C LEU A 50 6.82 5.76 3.79
N PHE A 51 7.86 6.60 3.87
CA PHE A 51 8.39 7.32 2.71
C PHE A 51 9.91 7.41 2.77
N PHE A 52 10.56 7.60 1.63
CA PHE A 52 12.01 7.73 1.53
C PHE A 52 12.38 9.16 1.14
N HIS A 53 13.25 9.79 1.93
CA HIS A 53 13.74 11.15 1.66
C HIS A 53 15.14 11.37 2.22
N ASN A 54 16.02 12.00 1.44
CA ASN A 54 17.38 12.36 1.83
C ASN A 54 18.20 11.20 2.42
N GLY A 55 18.11 10.02 1.81
CA GLY A 55 18.85 8.82 2.25
C GLY A 55 18.34 8.20 3.53
N ARG A 56 17.19 8.62 4.04
CA ARG A 56 16.55 8.12 5.26
C ARG A 56 15.20 7.49 4.96
N LEU A 57 14.89 6.44 5.70
CA LEU A 57 13.57 5.84 5.73
C LEU A 57 12.75 6.51 6.83
N TRP A 58 11.62 7.08 6.46
CA TRP A 58 10.69 7.75 7.38
C TRP A 58 9.49 6.89 7.66
N THR A 59 9.06 6.88 8.92
CA THR A 59 7.87 6.15 9.38
C THR A 59 7.20 6.88 10.56
N HIS A 60 6.07 6.38 10.99
CA HIS A 60 5.38 6.75 12.22
C HIS A 60 4.82 5.51 12.89
N ASN A 61 4.43 5.62 14.15
CA ASN A 61 3.61 4.60 14.78
C ASN A 61 2.13 4.82 14.46
N ASP A 62 1.37 3.72 14.44
CA ASP A 62 -0.08 3.68 14.37
C ASP A 62 -0.74 4.46 15.53
N SER A 63 -1.85 4.06 16.00
CA SER A 63 -2.79 4.81 16.83
C SER A 63 -2.31 5.14 18.26
N GLY A 64 -2.77 6.29 18.78
CA GLY A 64 -2.72 6.65 20.21
C GLY A 64 -1.38 7.17 20.72
N GLY A 65 -0.37 7.30 19.87
CA GLY A 65 0.95 7.81 20.21
C GLY A 65 1.06 9.34 20.13
N LYS A 66 2.30 9.83 20.25
CA LYS A 66 2.62 11.23 19.94
C LYS A 66 2.61 11.44 18.42
N PRO A 67 2.30 12.64 17.94
CA PRO A 67 2.32 12.97 16.52
C PRO A 67 3.77 13.17 16.04
N ILE A 68 4.52 12.08 15.89
CA ILE A 68 5.94 12.09 15.54
C ILE A 68 6.19 11.26 14.29
N LEU A 69 6.95 11.83 13.35
CA LEU A 69 7.61 11.11 12.28
C LEU A 69 9.04 10.77 12.72
N PHE A 70 9.46 9.55 12.46
CA PHE A 70 10.78 9.01 12.78
C PHE A 70 11.59 8.81 11.50
N ALA A 71 12.80 9.34 11.46
CA ALA A 71 13.77 9.03 10.42
C ALA A 71 14.69 7.91 10.88
N LEU A 72 14.83 6.89 10.07
CA LEU A 72 15.73 5.76 10.28
C LEU A 72 16.95 5.89 9.35
N ASP A 73 18.13 5.64 9.87
CA ASP A 73 19.32 5.43 9.05
C ASP A 73 19.17 4.15 8.22
N THR A 74 19.42 4.19 6.93
CA THR A 74 19.18 3.05 6.02
C THR A 74 20.26 1.96 6.05
N THR A 75 21.28 2.12 6.89
CA THR A 75 22.30 1.11 7.13
C THR A 75 22.08 0.38 8.44
N SER A 76 21.87 1.13 9.54
CA SER A 76 21.67 0.59 10.87
C SER A 76 20.19 0.36 11.22
N PHE A 77 19.28 1.07 10.57
CA PHE A 77 17.85 1.17 10.88
C PHE A 77 17.54 1.68 12.29
N GLU A 78 18.50 2.37 12.90
CA GLU A 78 18.28 3.09 14.15
C GLU A 78 17.56 4.42 13.89
N VAL A 79 16.76 4.88 14.89
CA VAL A 79 16.10 6.20 14.84
C VAL A 79 17.15 7.30 15.02
N VAL A 80 17.35 8.11 13.98
CA VAL A 80 18.34 9.20 13.97
C VAL A 80 17.71 10.58 14.06
N GLN A 81 16.39 10.70 13.87
CA GLN A 81 15.69 11.99 13.93
C GLN A 81 14.22 11.79 14.28
N ARG A 82 13.64 12.76 15.01
CA ARG A 82 12.23 12.80 15.42
C ARG A 82 11.63 14.14 15.08
N ILE A 83 10.58 14.14 14.27
CA ILE A 83 9.87 15.36 13.88
C ILE A 83 8.48 15.34 14.51
N THR A 84 8.26 16.24 15.46
CA THR A 84 6.94 16.43 16.08
C THR A 84 6.10 17.32 15.16
N LEU A 85 4.90 16.87 14.81
CA LEU A 85 3.94 17.66 14.05
C LEU A 85 3.12 18.52 15.01
N SER A 86 3.30 19.86 14.99
CA SER A 86 2.53 20.77 15.81
C SER A 86 1.08 20.81 15.35
N HIS A 87 0.16 21.04 16.30
CA HIS A 87 -1.29 21.07 16.04
C HIS A 87 -1.87 19.75 15.51
N ALA A 88 -1.06 18.70 15.34
CA ALA A 88 -1.50 17.36 14.99
C ALA A 88 -1.82 16.53 16.24
N LYS A 89 -2.61 15.48 16.01
CA LYS A 89 -2.87 14.40 16.98
C LYS A 89 -2.73 13.08 16.25
N ASN A 90 -2.02 12.14 16.84
CA ASN A 90 -2.11 10.76 16.38
C ASN A 90 -3.32 10.11 17.05
N LYS A 91 -4.44 10.08 16.32
CA LYS A 91 -5.64 9.39 16.76
C LYS A 91 -5.68 7.95 16.21
N ASP A 92 -5.36 7.83 14.94
CA ASP A 92 -5.37 6.57 14.18
C ASP A 92 -4.58 6.83 12.88
N TRP A 93 -3.25 7.01 13.01
CA TRP A 93 -2.36 7.26 11.87
C TRP A 93 -2.08 5.95 11.15
N GLU A 94 -2.29 5.93 9.85
CA GLU A 94 -2.23 4.69 9.08
C GLU A 94 -1.16 4.73 7.98
N ASP A 95 -1.04 5.84 7.24
CA ASP A 95 -0.09 5.91 6.14
C ASP A 95 0.56 7.29 6.04
N VAL A 96 1.71 7.35 5.37
CA VAL A 96 2.41 8.59 5.05
C VAL A 96 2.97 8.52 3.64
N CYS A 97 2.78 9.57 2.85
CA CYS A 97 3.35 9.65 1.51
C CYS A 97 3.90 11.05 1.21
N THR A 98 4.58 11.19 0.08
CA THR A 98 5.05 12.48 -0.43
C THR A 98 4.82 12.58 -1.93
N ASP A 99 4.53 13.81 -2.40
CA ASP A 99 4.52 14.13 -3.83
C ASP A 99 5.84 14.77 -4.30
N GLY A 100 6.86 14.78 -3.42
CA GLY A 100 8.16 15.40 -3.67
C GLY A 100 8.22 16.88 -3.28
N GLU A 101 7.09 17.53 -3.04
CA GLU A 101 6.99 18.90 -2.55
C GLU A 101 6.45 18.96 -1.11
N ASN A 102 5.46 18.13 -0.80
CA ASN A 102 4.81 18.05 0.49
C ASN A 102 4.84 16.63 1.03
N VAL A 103 4.72 16.52 2.35
CA VAL A 103 4.46 15.29 3.09
C VAL A 103 2.99 15.28 3.50
N TYR A 104 2.35 14.12 3.40
CA TYR A 104 0.97 13.87 3.78
C TYR A 104 0.95 12.74 4.81
N VAL A 105 0.36 12.99 5.99
CA VAL A 105 0.25 12.01 7.09
C VAL A 105 -1.22 11.74 7.36
N GLY A 106 -1.64 10.52 7.16
CA GLY A 106 -3.03 10.11 7.21
C GLY A 106 -3.50 9.70 8.60
N ASP A 107 -4.29 10.55 9.27
CA ASP A 107 -5.06 10.23 10.48
C ASP A 107 -6.48 9.81 10.07
N PHE A 108 -6.59 8.66 9.45
CA PHE A 108 -7.85 8.23 8.82
C PHE A 108 -8.26 6.79 9.15
N GLY A 109 -7.59 6.10 10.04
CA GLY A 109 -8.04 4.82 10.54
C GLY A 109 -9.47 4.92 11.11
N ASN A 110 -10.30 3.96 10.75
CA ASN A 110 -11.73 3.98 11.05
C ASN A 110 -12.28 2.58 11.32
N ASN A 111 -11.52 1.77 12.00
CA ASN A 111 -11.81 0.38 12.37
C ASN A 111 -13.25 0.12 12.86
N LYS A 112 -13.93 1.14 13.41
CA LYS A 112 -15.31 1.08 13.86
C LYS A 112 -16.33 1.66 12.88
N GLY A 113 -15.88 2.21 11.75
CA GLY A 113 -16.74 2.83 10.74
C GLY A 113 -17.54 4.04 11.22
N LYS A 114 -17.10 4.75 12.26
CA LYS A 114 -17.86 5.81 12.94
C LYS A 114 -17.33 7.22 12.72
N ARG A 115 -16.09 7.34 12.22
CA ARG A 115 -15.46 8.64 12.04
C ARG A 115 -16.09 9.39 10.86
N LYS A 116 -16.33 10.68 11.06
CA LYS A 116 -16.88 11.64 10.08
C LYS A 116 -15.88 12.78 9.79
N ASN A 117 -14.72 12.72 10.42
CA ASN A 117 -13.67 13.72 10.39
C ASN A 117 -12.31 13.03 10.27
N LEU A 118 -12.18 12.22 9.23
CA LEU A 118 -10.91 11.66 8.81
C LEU A 118 -10.01 12.82 8.39
N ARG A 119 -8.69 12.67 8.53
CA ARG A 119 -7.79 13.79 8.33
C ARG A 119 -6.48 13.36 7.68
N ILE A 120 -5.93 14.25 6.88
CA ILE A 120 -4.56 14.18 6.40
C ILE A 120 -3.87 15.45 6.87
N TYR A 121 -2.78 15.34 7.63
CA TYR A 121 -1.91 16.45 7.94
C TYR A 121 -0.92 16.64 6.80
N THR A 122 -0.59 17.88 6.48
CA THR A 122 0.33 18.19 5.38
C THR A 122 1.27 19.32 5.74
N PHE A 123 2.49 19.24 5.23
CA PHE A 123 3.51 20.26 5.38
C PHE A 123 4.54 20.16 4.23
N PRO A 124 5.24 21.27 3.89
CA PRO A 124 6.27 21.23 2.86
C PRO A 124 7.41 20.26 3.23
N LEU A 125 7.81 19.39 2.30
CA LEU A 125 8.93 18.47 2.49
C LEU A 125 10.23 19.20 2.87
N SER A 126 10.41 20.43 2.37
CA SER A 126 11.53 21.30 2.71
C SER A 126 11.55 21.78 4.16
N ALA A 127 10.46 21.60 4.93
CA ALA A 127 10.41 21.90 6.36
C ALA A 127 11.12 20.84 7.22
N LEU A 128 11.42 19.67 6.65
CA LEU A 128 12.24 18.67 7.33
C LEU A 128 13.69 19.13 7.42
N PRO A 129 14.25 19.28 8.62
CA PRO A 129 15.67 19.64 8.75
C PRO A 129 16.55 18.46 8.31
N THR A 130 17.74 18.76 7.83
CA THR A 130 18.70 17.73 7.40
C THR A 130 19.18 16.87 8.56
N GLU A 131 19.23 17.42 9.77
CA GLU A 131 19.69 16.75 10.99
C GLU A 131 18.96 17.27 12.23
N GLY A 132 18.93 16.44 13.28
CA GLY A 132 18.38 16.80 14.59
C GLY A 132 16.87 16.74 14.66
N ASP A 133 16.35 16.67 15.88
CA ASP A 133 14.92 16.68 16.18
C ASP A 133 14.33 18.07 15.97
N ALA A 134 13.08 18.15 15.53
CA ALA A 134 12.39 19.42 15.29
C ALA A 134 10.88 19.32 15.54
N THR A 135 10.24 20.47 15.52
CA THR A 135 8.79 20.61 15.45
C THR A 135 8.43 21.31 14.14
N VAL A 136 7.50 20.78 13.40
CA VAL A 136 7.03 21.30 12.11
C VAL A 136 5.55 21.64 12.23
N ASP A 137 5.18 22.83 11.76
CA ASP A 137 3.78 23.24 11.70
C ASP A 137 3.08 22.55 10.50
N VAL A 138 1.85 22.09 10.74
CA VAL A 138 1.08 21.37 9.74
C VAL A 138 -0.26 22.03 9.47
N ASP A 139 -0.68 21.98 8.22
CA ASP A 139 -2.05 22.19 7.78
C ASP A 139 -2.82 20.85 7.74
N SER A 140 -4.11 20.90 7.45
CA SER A 140 -4.91 19.67 7.37
C SER A 140 -5.99 19.70 6.30
N ILE A 141 -6.19 18.52 5.70
CA ILE A 141 -7.31 18.16 4.84
C ILE A 141 -8.22 17.30 5.69
N THR A 142 -9.43 17.79 6.00
CA THR A 142 -10.45 17.03 6.73
C THR A 142 -11.45 16.45 5.74
N PHE A 143 -11.84 15.19 5.90
CA PHE A 143 -12.77 14.57 4.97
C PHE A 143 -13.70 13.53 5.60
N CYS A 144 -14.75 13.18 4.85
CA CYS A 144 -15.55 11.98 5.04
C CYS A 144 -15.71 11.25 3.70
N PHE A 145 -16.01 9.97 3.74
CA PHE A 145 -16.33 9.21 2.52
C PHE A 145 -17.70 9.59 1.98
N GLY A 146 -17.79 9.91 0.68
CA GLY A 146 -19.01 10.39 0.04
C GLY A 146 -20.12 9.34 -0.05
N ASP A 147 -19.76 8.08 -0.09
CA ASP A 147 -20.69 6.94 -0.16
C ASP A 147 -21.03 6.34 1.21
N GLN A 148 -20.40 6.79 2.31
CA GLN A 148 -20.70 6.30 3.64
C GLN A 148 -21.95 6.95 4.21
N THR A 149 -23.06 6.24 4.20
CA THR A 149 -24.35 6.71 4.75
C THR A 149 -24.64 6.13 6.13
N ASN A 150 -24.03 5.01 6.51
CA ASN A 150 -24.19 4.37 7.80
C ASN A 150 -22.91 4.50 8.64
N PHE A 151 -23.06 4.90 9.91
CA PHE A 151 -21.97 5.07 10.88
C PHE A 151 -22.16 4.19 12.14
N VAL A 152 -23.02 3.19 12.04
CA VAL A 152 -23.31 2.23 13.13
C VAL A 152 -22.82 0.86 12.71
N HIS A 153 -21.54 0.59 12.97
CA HIS A 153 -20.91 -0.68 12.65
C HIS A 153 -20.28 -1.31 13.88
N LYS A 154 -20.09 -2.62 13.83
CA LYS A 154 -19.16 -3.31 14.70
C LYS A 154 -17.73 -3.16 14.15
N LYS A 155 -16.74 -3.26 15.04
CA LYS A 155 -15.33 -3.19 14.63
C LYS A 155 -15.05 -4.22 13.54
N GLN A 156 -14.47 -3.78 12.43
CA GLN A 156 -14.03 -4.64 11.32
C GLN A 156 -15.16 -5.47 10.65
N GLU A 157 -16.42 -4.99 10.71
CA GLU A 157 -17.56 -5.58 9.98
C GLU A 157 -18.13 -4.59 8.94
N HIS A 158 -17.30 -3.81 8.31
CA HIS A 158 -17.63 -2.81 7.28
C HIS A 158 -16.43 -2.56 6.34
N ASP A 159 -16.61 -1.74 5.30
CA ASP A 159 -15.60 -1.45 4.28
C ASP A 159 -15.22 0.05 4.23
N TYR A 160 -15.39 0.77 5.35
CA TYR A 160 -15.06 2.21 5.47
C TYR A 160 -13.91 2.47 6.43
N ASP A 161 -13.04 1.49 6.60
CA ASP A 161 -11.72 1.69 7.16
C ASP A 161 -10.75 2.14 6.07
N CYS A 162 -9.65 2.79 6.41
CA CYS A 162 -8.69 3.28 5.45
C CYS A 162 -7.29 3.19 6.06
N GLU A 163 -6.38 2.58 5.34
CA GLU A 163 -5.01 2.39 5.80
C GLU A 163 -3.97 2.60 4.68
N THR A 164 -4.39 3.16 3.53
CA THR A 164 -3.52 3.23 2.36
C THR A 164 -3.71 4.54 1.62
N MET A 165 -2.61 5.23 1.34
CA MET A 165 -2.62 6.52 0.67
C MET A 165 -1.39 6.68 -0.25
N PHE A 166 -1.58 7.35 -1.39
CA PHE A 166 -0.48 7.88 -2.19
C PHE A 166 -0.85 9.20 -2.85
N ALA A 167 0.14 9.97 -3.24
CA ALA A 167 -0.06 11.26 -3.89
C ALA A 167 0.52 11.27 -5.30
N THR A 168 -0.26 11.80 -6.24
CA THR A 168 0.19 12.15 -7.60
C THR A 168 0.49 13.65 -7.70
N GLU A 169 0.75 14.16 -8.91
CA GLU A 169 0.91 15.59 -9.14
C GLU A 169 -0.37 16.35 -8.78
N ASP A 170 -1.56 15.81 -9.08
CA ASP A 170 -2.84 16.50 -8.99
C ASP A 170 -3.61 16.21 -7.71
N CYS A 171 -3.58 14.99 -7.22
CA CYS A 171 -4.50 14.48 -6.21
C CYS A 171 -3.83 13.55 -5.18
N ILE A 172 -4.52 13.36 -4.05
CA ILE A 172 -4.29 12.27 -3.11
C ILE A 172 -5.32 11.19 -3.39
N TYR A 173 -4.87 9.95 -3.48
CA TYR A 173 -5.71 8.76 -3.57
C TYR A 173 -5.64 7.95 -2.29
N LEU A 174 -6.80 7.45 -1.88
CA LEU A 174 -6.96 6.60 -0.70
C LEU A 174 -7.55 5.26 -1.12
N PHE A 175 -7.13 4.19 -0.48
CA PHE A 175 -7.75 2.88 -0.63
C PHE A 175 -8.40 2.45 0.68
N SER A 176 -9.68 2.09 0.62
CA SER A 176 -10.35 1.57 1.82
C SER A 176 -9.86 0.16 2.14
N LYS A 177 -9.81 -0.14 3.45
CA LYS A 177 -9.57 -1.49 3.96
C LYS A 177 -10.91 -2.19 4.16
N GLY A 178 -11.32 -2.98 3.17
CA GLY A 178 -12.64 -3.63 3.13
C GLY A 178 -12.70 -4.86 4.03
N TRP A 179 -12.89 -4.67 5.32
CA TRP A 179 -12.94 -5.75 6.30
C TRP A 179 -14.06 -6.77 6.07
N ALA A 180 -15.22 -6.30 5.58
CA ALA A 180 -16.39 -7.16 5.37
C ALA A 180 -16.29 -7.93 4.04
N THR A 181 -15.77 -7.30 2.99
CA THR A 181 -15.81 -7.86 1.61
C THR A 181 -14.47 -8.35 1.11
N GLY A 182 -13.34 -7.88 1.67
CA GLY A 182 -12.00 -8.14 1.14
C GLY A 182 -11.70 -7.37 -0.16
N THR A 183 -12.55 -6.37 -0.49
CA THR A 183 -12.37 -5.47 -1.62
C THR A 183 -11.90 -4.10 -1.17
N THR A 184 -11.45 -3.28 -2.09
CA THR A 184 -11.09 -1.88 -1.82
C THR A 184 -11.88 -0.93 -2.71
N ARG A 185 -12.22 0.24 -2.16
CA ARG A 185 -12.67 1.41 -2.92
C ARG A 185 -11.53 2.40 -2.99
N MET A 186 -11.38 3.01 -4.14
CA MET A 186 -10.42 4.09 -4.35
C MET A 186 -11.15 5.43 -4.30
N TYR A 187 -10.67 6.32 -3.46
CA TYR A 187 -11.19 7.66 -3.29
C TYR A 187 -10.15 8.69 -3.73
N ARG A 188 -10.63 9.86 -4.15
CA ARG A 188 -9.81 10.99 -4.55
C ARG A 188 -10.07 12.19 -3.66
N LEU A 189 -9.00 12.91 -3.32
CA LEU A 189 -9.02 14.18 -2.59
C LEU A 189 -8.07 15.19 -3.25
N PRO A 190 -8.39 16.49 -3.19
CA PRO A 190 -7.42 17.52 -3.55
C PRO A 190 -6.31 17.61 -2.50
N LYS A 191 -5.15 18.13 -2.90
CA LYS A 191 -3.98 18.32 -2.02
C LYS A 191 -4.04 19.59 -1.17
N THR A 192 -4.99 20.47 -1.43
CA THR A 192 -5.11 21.75 -0.72
C THR A 192 -5.80 21.56 0.63
N PRO A 193 -5.29 22.17 1.73
CA PRO A 193 -5.97 22.16 3.02
C PRO A 193 -7.41 22.64 2.95
N GLY A 194 -8.31 21.99 3.71
CA GLY A 194 -9.74 22.29 3.71
C GLY A 194 -10.61 21.13 4.18
N ASP A 195 -11.94 21.28 4.01
CA ASP A 195 -12.93 20.26 4.37
C ASP A 195 -13.56 19.69 3.08
N TYR A 196 -13.54 18.36 2.94
CA TYR A 196 -13.94 17.71 1.69
C TYR A 196 -14.83 16.48 1.92
N VAL A 197 -15.52 16.11 0.85
CA VAL A 197 -16.14 14.79 0.70
C VAL A 197 -15.27 14.00 -0.27
N ALA A 198 -14.69 12.90 0.18
CA ALA A 198 -13.84 12.05 -0.65
C ALA A 198 -14.72 11.38 -1.73
N GLU A 199 -14.37 11.60 -2.98
CA GLU A 199 -15.09 11.07 -4.13
C GLU A 199 -14.62 9.65 -4.44
N VAL A 200 -15.58 8.71 -4.56
CA VAL A 200 -15.27 7.36 -5.06
C VAL A 200 -14.99 7.46 -6.55
N VAL A 201 -13.80 7.06 -6.96
CA VAL A 201 -13.40 7.06 -8.38
C VAL A 201 -13.32 5.67 -8.98
N ASN A 202 -13.02 4.65 -8.16
CA ASN A 202 -12.93 3.26 -8.59
C ASN A 202 -12.96 2.30 -7.40
N GLY A 203 -12.73 1.02 -7.65
CA GLY A 203 -12.55 -0.03 -6.66
C GLY A 203 -12.25 -1.36 -7.32
N PHE A 204 -11.65 -2.28 -6.58
CA PHE A 204 -11.33 -3.61 -7.09
C PHE A 204 -11.32 -4.67 -5.98
N ASP A 205 -11.37 -5.93 -6.40
CA ASP A 205 -11.13 -7.06 -5.50
C ASP A 205 -9.63 -7.17 -5.20
N SER A 206 -9.21 -6.63 -4.05
CA SER A 206 -7.83 -6.69 -3.60
C SER A 206 -7.41 -8.07 -3.08
N GLN A 207 -8.35 -9.00 -2.95
CA GLN A 207 -8.13 -10.34 -2.40
C GLN A 207 -7.40 -10.30 -1.04
N GLY A 208 -7.74 -9.31 -0.22
CA GLY A 208 -7.14 -9.04 1.08
C GLY A 208 -7.27 -7.58 1.48
N LEU A 209 -6.58 -7.22 2.53
CA LEU A 209 -6.63 -5.89 3.14
C LEU A 209 -5.38 -5.11 2.72
N LEU A 210 -5.57 -3.96 2.08
CA LEU A 210 -4.48 -3.03 1.74
C LEU A 210 -4.11 -2.21 2.96
N THR A 211 -2.81 -1.98 3.16
CA THR A 211 -2.25 -1.32 4.35
C THR A 211 -1.21 -0.25 4.02
N GLY A 212 -0.70 -0.19 2.80
CA GLY A 212 0.25 0.85 2.41
C GLY A 212 0.43 0.93 0.91
N ALA A 213 0.87 2.10 0.45
CA ALA A 213 1.13 2.39 -0.95
C ALA A 213 2.31 3.34 -1.13
N ASP A 214 2.94 3.28 -2.30
CA ASP A 214 3.80 4.36 -2.79
C ASP A 214 3.74 4.43 -4.31
N TYR A 215 3.99 5.62 -4.86
CA TYR A 215 3.88 5.91 -6.26
C TYR A 215 5.18 6.49 -6.84
N ASP A 216 5.83 5.70 -7.68
CA ASP A 216 6.93 6.18 -8.51
C ASP A 216 6.36 7.05 -9.64
N ARG A 217 6.49 8.35 -9.47
CA ARG A 217 5.97 9.36 -10.42
C ARG A 217 6.73 9.37 -11.74
N GLU A 218 8.02 9.07 -11.72
CA GLU A 218 8.86 9.09 -12.92
C GLU A 218 8.50 7.94 -13.87
N ASN A 219 8.25 6.76 -13.31
CA ASN A 219 7.95 5.56 -14.08
C ASN A 219 6.44 5.23 -14.11
N HIS A 220 5.58 6.02 -13.45
CA HIS A 220 4.14 5.79 -13.31
C HIS A 220 3.80 4.40 -12.74
N ILE A 221 4.54 4.00 -11.70
CA ILE A 221 4.37 2.69 -11.05
C ILE A 221 3.80 2.90 -9.65
N LEU A 222 2.64 2.27 -9.38
CA LEU A 222 2.06 2.20 -8.06
C LEU A 222 2.41 0.84 -7.44
N VAL A 223 3.00 0.85 -6.24
CA VAL A 223 3.17 -0.33 -5.40
C VAL A 223 2.15 -0.30 -4.26
N LEU A 224 1.54 -1.44 -3.99
CA LEU A 224 0.64 -1.63 -2.84
C LEU A 224 1.15 -2.80 -2.01
N VAL A 225 0.95 -2.73 -0.70
CA VAL A 225 1.19 -3.82 0.23
C VAL A 225 -0.08 -4.11 1.03
N GLY A 226 -0.19 -5.33 1.53
CA GLY A 226 -1.30 -5.74 2.37
C GLY A 226 -1.17 -7.18 2.81
N TYR A 227 -2.20 -7.70 3.45
CA TYR A 227 -2.25 -9.10 3.90
C TYR A 227 -3.65 -9.70 3.78
N VAL A 228 -3.71 -11.01 3.64
CA VAL A 228 -4.97 -11.76 3.70
C VAL A 228 -5.42 -11.84 5.14
N LYS A 229 -6.67 -11.41 5.41
CA LYS A 229 -7.30 -11.46 6.72
C LYS A 229 -7.22 -12.87 7.34
N ASP A 230 -7.21 -12.94 8.64
CA ASP A 230 -7.23 -14.15 9.49
C ASP A 230 -5.92 -14.96 9.50
N VAL A 231 -5.15 -14.94 8.44
CA VAL A 231 -3.89 -15.71 8.32
C VAL A 231 -2.66 -14.83 8.24
N TRP A 232 -2.84 -13.51 8.16
CA TRP A 232 -1.76 -12.54 7.93
C TRP A 232 -0.76 -13.05 6.90
N LYS A 233 -1.26 -13.35 5.72
CA LYS A 233 -0.47 -13.77 4.58
C LYS A 233 -0.21 -12.55 3.70
N PRO A 234 0.99 -11.96 3.76
CA PRO A 234 1.30 -10.73 3.07
C PRO A 234 1.34 -10.90 1.56
N PHE A 235 0.99 -9.82 0.86
CA PHE A 235 1.09 -9.71 -0.59
C PHE A 235 1.48 -8.29 -1.00
N MET A 236 1.92 -8.14 -2.25
CA MET A 236 2.15 -6.85 -2.89
C MET A 236 1.49 -6.82 -4.27
N TYR A 237 1.13 -5.63 -4.71
CA TYR A 237 0.80 -5.35 -6.11
C TYR A 237 1.83 -4.41 -6.71
N LEU A 238 2.15 -4.62 -7.97
CA LEU A 238 2.92 -3.69 -8.80
C LEU A 238 2.03 -3.34 -10.00
N ILE A 239 1.59 -2.10 -10.06
CA ILE A 239 0.63 -1.59 -11.04
C ILE A 239 1.36 -0.58 -11.91
N PHE A 240 1.44 -0.88 -13.20
CA PHE A 240 2.06 0.00 -14.19
C PHE A 240 1.01 0.88 -14.85
N ASP A 241 1.43 2.10 -15.24
CA ASP A 241 0.56 3.08 -15.89
C ASP A 241 -0.75 3.27 -15.11
N PHE A 242 -0.59 3.61 -13.83
CA PHE A 242 -1.74 3.87 -12.99
C PHE A 242 -2.70 4.86 -13.67
N ASP A 243 -3.95 4.48 -13.76
CA ASP A 243 -5.07 5.30 -14.25
C ASP A 243 -6.23 5.19 -13.26
N GLU A 244 -6.74 6.33 -12.79
CA GLU A 244 -7.87 6.37 -11.85
C GLU A 244 -9.16 5.77 -12.41
N ASN A 245 -9.33 5.77 -13.73
CA ASN A 245 -10.53 5.25 -14.40
C ASN A 245 -10.56 3.72 -14.49
N GLY A 246 -9.47 3.04 -14.20
CA GLY A 246 -9.41 1.59 -14.24
C GLY A 246 -8.08 1.07 -13.73
N VAL A 247 -8.02 0.70 -12.46
CA VAL A 247 -6.88 -0.06 -11.94
C VAL A 247 -6.90 -1.44 -12.59
N LYS A 248 -6.15 -1.57 -13.68
CA LYS A 248 -5.93 -2.86 -14.31
C LYS A 248 -4.98 -3.67 -13.45
N LEU A 249 -5.52 -4.58 -12.67
CA LEU A 249 -4.74 -5.55 -11.90
C LEU A 249 -4.23 -6.67 -12.82
N ASP A 250 -3.54 -6.34 -13.88
CA ASP A 250 -2.98 -7.32 -14.82
C ASP A 250 -1.99 -8.24 -14.12
N ASN A 251 -2.53 -9.25 -13.39
CA ASN A 251 -1.82 -10.40 -12.82
C ASN A 251 -0.46 -10.08 -12.14
N ARG A 252 -0.35 -8.93 -11.47
CA ARG A 252 0.91 -8.48 -10.84
C ARG A 252 0.85 -8.47 -9.34
N ARG A 253 0.00 -9.32 -8.80
CA ARG A 253 0.02 -9.67 -7.38
C ARG A 253 1.17 -10.62 -7.12
N PHE A 254 1.89 -10.37 -6.05
CA PHE A 254 3.02 -11.15 -5.54
C PHE A 254 2.69 -11.64 -4.14
N GLU A 255 2.69 -12.95 -3.95
CA GLU A 255 2.52 -13.53 -2.62
C GLU A 255 3.87 -13.58 -1.89
N MET A 256 3.87 -13.27 -0.59
CA MET A 256 5.07 -13.25 0.25
C MET A 256 5.01 -14.33 1.35
N PRO A 257 5.07 -15.60 1.02
CA PRO A 257 4.81 -16.69 1.96
C PRO A 257 5.81 -16.77 3.12
N GLN A 258 7.03 -16.27 2.95
CA GLN A 258 8.03 -16.21 4.02
C GLN A 258 7.68 -15.20 5.12
N LEU A 259 6.78 -14.27 4.84
CA LEU A 259 6.30 -13.28 5.79
C LEU A 259 4.93 -13.64 6.39
N THR A 260 4.48 -14.87 6.22
CA THR A 260 3.21 -15.32 6.84
C THR A 260 3.25 -15.10 8.35
N GLY A 261 2.24 -14.44 8.89
CA GLY A 261 2.16 -14.02 10.29
C GLY A 261 2.66 -12.59 10.53
N ALA A 262 3.21 -11.90 9.52
CA ALA A 262 3.57 -10.49 9.61
C ALA A 262 2.37 -9.60 9.25
N GLN A 263 2.15 -8.56 10.04
CA GLN A 263 1.32 -7.43 9.65
C GLN A 263 2.19 -6.44 8.87
N THR A 264 2.20 -6.57 7.54
CA THR A 264 2.88 -5.59 6.68
C THR A 264 2.03 -4.34 6.59
N GLU A 265 2.62 -3.17 6.91
CA GLU A 265 1.86 -1.92 7.00
C GLU A 265 2.38 -0.86 6.03
N GLY A 266 3.67 -0.71 5.86
CA GLY A 266 4.23 0.33 5.00
C GLY A 266 5.03 -0.19 3.82
N VAL A 267 5.05 0.59 2.74
CA VAL A 267 5.90 0.37 1.57
C VAL A 267 6.34 1.71 0.98
N CYS A 268 7.61 1.83 0.59
CA CYS A 268 8.06 2.97 -0.21
C CYS A 268 9.21 2.60 -1.14
N PHE A 269 9.24 3.20 -2.33
CA PHE A 269 10.40 3.15 -3.23
C PHE A 269 11.57 3.93 -2.62
N PHE A 270 12.78 3.43 -2.80
CA PHE A 270 13.99 4.15 -2.42
C PHE A 270 15.01 4.26 -3.55
N ASP A 271 14.77 3.56 -4.65
CA ASP A 271 15.47 3.71 -5.94
C ASP A 271 14.63 3.09 -7.08
N ASP A 272 15.23 2.96 -8.26
CA ASP A 272 14.60 2.47 -9.50
C ASP A 272 14.13 1.01 -9.39
N GLY A 273 13.09 0.79 -8.62
CA GLY A 273 12.37 -0.48 -8.52
C GLY A 273 12.69 -1.33 -7.31
N ARG A 274 13.36 -0.77 -6.28
CA ARG A 274 13.42 -1.39 -4.96
C ARG A 274 12.58 -0.62 -3.95
N CYS A 275 11.89 -1.36 -3.10
CA CYS A 275 11.07 -0.80 -2.03
C CYS A 275 11.54 -1.28 -0.67
N PHE A 276 11.45 -0.40 0.34
CA PHE A 276 11.34 -0.85 1.71
C PHE A 276 9.92 -1.31 1.98
N VAL A 277 9.78 -2.36 2.81
CA VAL A 277 8.50 -2.86 3.32
C VAL A 277 8.65 -3.00 4.82
N SER A 278 7.75 -2.43 5.60
CA SER A 278 7.71 -2.62 7.05
C SER A 278 6.64 -3.62 7.46
N ALA A 279 6.90 -4.26 8.59
CA ALA A 279 5.90 -5.00 9.34
C ALA A 279 5.96 -4.54 10.80
N GLU A 280 4.80 -4.26 11.37
CA GLU A 280 4.70 -3.90 12.79
C GLU A 280 4.87 -5.11 13.71
N THR A 281 5.00 -4.85 15.01
CA THR A 281 5.02 -5.90 16.02
C THR A 281 3.70 -6.65 16.07
N SER A 282 3.76 -7.96 15.92
CA SER A 282 2.62 -8.87 16.02
C SER A 282 2.88 -9.91 17.14
N PRO A 283 1.89 -10.72 17.51
CA PRO A 283 2.12 -11.82 18.48
C PRO A 283 3.20 -12.82 18.07
N THR A 284 3.57 -12.85 16.80
CA THR A 284 4.50 -13.83 16.23
C THR A 284 5.82 -13.23 15.74
N MET A 285 5.91 -11.89 15.70
CA MET A 285 7.06 -11.19 15.10
C MET A 285 7.27 -9.82 15.72
N THR A 286 8.53 -9.43 15.96
CA THR A 286 8.92 -8.04 16.25
C THR A 286 8.79 -7.17 14.99
N SER A 287 8.72 -5.84 15.16
CA SER A 287 8.70 -4.92 14.01
C SER A 287 9.98 -5.05 13.19
N ARG A 288 9.83 -5.05 11.87
CA ARG A 288 10.92 -5.34 10.91
C ARG A 288 10.81 -4.53 9.65
N VAL A 289 11.93 -4.38 9.00
CA VAL A 289 12.03 -3.82 7.65
C VAL A 289 12.69 -4.82 6.69
N PHE A 290 12.12 -4.87 5.49
CA PHE A 290 12.56 -5.74 4.39
C PHE A 290 12.83 -4.89 3.16
N VAL A 291 13.57 -5.46 2.21
CA VAL A 291 13.71 -4.91 0.85
C VAL A 291 13.05 -5.84 -0.15
N ALA A 292 12.13 -5.30 -0.92
CA ALA A 292 11.53 -5.89 -2.10
C ALA A 292 12.23 -5.37 -3.36
N ASP A 293 12.66 -6.25 -4.25
CA ASP A 293 13.38 -5.89 -5.49
C ASP A 293 12.55 -6.25 -6.72
N PHE A 294 11.97 -5.25 -7.35
CA PHE A 294 11.12 -5.39 -8.54
C PHE A 294 11.81 -5.07 -9.86
N ARG A 295 13.08 -4.69 -9.86
CA ARG A 295 13.82 -4.24 -11.05
C ARG A 295 13.65 -5.18 -12.25
N LYS A 296 13.73 -6.48 -12.02
CA LYS A 296 13.56 -7.49 -13.08
C LYS A 296 12.18 -7.41 -13.76
N TRP A 297 11.11 -7.15 -13.00
CA TRP A 297 9.74 -7.03 -13.53
C TRP A 297 9.54 -5.70 -14.22
N ILE A 298 10.07 -4.63 -13.66
CA ILE A 298 10.02 -3.28 -14.24
C ILE A 298 10.77 -3.26 -15.58
N GLU A 299 12.00 -3.75 -15.64
CA GLU A 299 12.76 -3.84 -16.89
C GLU A 299 12.04 -4.65 -17.97
N LYS A 300 11.41 -5.77 -17.59
CA LYS A 300 10.65 -6.59 -18.52
C LYS A 300 9.47 -5.82 -19.10
N GLU A 301 8.74 -5.09 -18.26
CA GLU A 301 7.59 -4.31 -18.70
C GLU A 301 7.98 -3.16 -19.61
N LEU A 302 8.98 -2.40 -19.24
CA LEU A 302 9.49 -1.30 -20.05
C LEU A 302 10.02 -1.76 -21.40
N LYS A 303 10.57 -2.98 -21.50
CA LYS A 303 10.97 -3.59 -22.79
C LYS A 303 9.76 -3.94 -23.64
N ASN A 304 8.70 -4.47 -23.05
CA ASN A 304 7.48 -4.84 -23.78
C ASN A 304 6.77 -3.61 -24.38
N LYS A 305 6.81 -2.46 -23.70
CA LYS A 305 6.21 -1.20 -24.18
C LYS A 305 6.96 -0.55 -25.35
N LYS A 306 8.21 -0.92 -25.57
CA LYS A 306 9.05 -0.38 -26.67
C LYS A 306 8.95 -1.19 -27.96
N GLN A 307 8.24 -2.31 -27.93
CA GLN A 307 7.95 -3.17 -29.11
C GLN A 307 6.55 -2.90 -29.67
#